data_d3c6482a7eab950e7866a0c707a800b2
#
_entry.id   d3c6482a7eab950e7866a0c707a800b2
#
_cell.length_a   1.000
_cell.length_b   1.000
_cell.length_c   1.000
_cell.angle_alpha   90.00
_cell.angle_beta   90.00
_cell.angle_gamma   90.00
#
_symmetry.space_group_name_H-M   'P 1'
#
loop_
_entity.id
_entity.type
_entity.pdbx_description
1 polymer ?
#
loop_
_entity_poly.entity_id
_entity_poly.type
_entity_poly.pdbx_seq_one_letter_code
_entity_poly.pdbx_strand_id
1 'polypeptide(L)'
;MKKIVYLALFLGFALTNTSCNSGKKAQVINTFVKTYFPDTEVIANIKDGLDCDVTLSDYTQIGFDGNLFGKLEWDEVDCRHTSLSTTVPAALVPTEISNYVNRIHGSQSITKIAKDNRGWDIELSNGVEIEFDKRFNVIDFDD
;
A
#
# COMPACT_ATOMS: atom_id res chain seq x y z
N MET A 1 1.76 18.30 8.39
CA MET A 1 2.98 17.64 8.92
C MET A 1 3.12 16.33 8.20
N LYS A 2 4.08 16.28 7.27
CA LYS A 2 4.38 15.07 6.49
C LYS A 2 4.85 13.98 7.46
N LYS A 3 4.09 12.91 7.64
CA LYS A 3 4.63 11.67 8.18
C LYS A 3 5.37 10.99 7.03
N ILE A 4 6.62 11.35 6.85
CA ILE A 4 7.53 10.57 6.02
C ILE A 4 7.75 9.28 6.80
N VAL A 5 7.04 8.24 6.41
CA VAL A 5 7.36 6.89 6.85
C VAL A 5 8.61 6.50 6.07
N TYR A 6 9.77 6.72 6.70
CA TYR A 6 11.01 6.11 6.24
C TYR A 6 10.88 4.61 6.47
N LEU A 7 10.49 3.89 5.43
CA LEU A 7 10.69 2.45 5.41
C LEU A 7 12.19 2.21 5.29
N ALA A 8 12.84 2.13 6.44
CA ALA A 8 14.26 1.79 6.51
C ALA A 8 14.42 0.36 5.99
N LEU A 9 15.21 0.23 4.94
CA LEU A 9 15.71 -1.03 4.42
C LEU A 9 16.55 -1.70 5.52
N PHE A 10 15.93 -2.54 6.35
CA PHE A 10 16.66 -3.37 7.30
C PHE A 10 17.05 -4.70 6.63
N LEU A 11 18.22 -4.68 5.99
CA LEU A 11 19.04 -5.85 5.84
C LEU A 11 19.75 -6.08 7.20
N GLY A 12 19.14 -6.91 8.03
CA GLY A 12 19.76 -7.23 9.31
C GLY A 12 18.97 -8.33 10.03
N PHE A 13 19.53 -9.50 10.03
CA PHE A 13 19.15 -10.67 10.79
C PHE A 13 18.65 -10.34 12.20
N ALA A 14 17.39 -10.63 12.48
CA ALA A 14 16.97 -11.06 13.80
C ALA A 14 15.69 -11.89 13.64
N LEU A 15 15.82 -13.18 13.86
CA LEU A 15 14.75 -14.13 14.09
C LEU A 15 13.96 -13.76 15.35
N THR A 16 13.01 -12.88 15.24
CA THR A 16 11.89 -12.84 16.17
C THR A 16 10.62 -12.99 15.34
N ASN A 17 10.01 -14.17 15.47
CA ASN A 17 8.73 -14.51 14.86
C ASN A 17 7.61 -13.63 15.42
N THR A 18 7.54 -12.39 15.00
CA THR A 18 6.36 -11.55 15.19
C THR A 18 5.63 -11.44 13.85
N SER A 19 5.11 -12.57 13.39
CA SER A 19 4.26 -12.59 12.21
C SER A 19 2.82 -12.31 12.59
N CYS A 20 2.06 -11.63 11.71
CA CYS A 20 0.61 -11.45 11.82
C CYS A 20 -0.17 -12.77 11.61
N ASN A 21 0.40 -13.90 11.99
CA ASN A 21 -0.11 -15.25 11.76
C ASN A 21 -1.21 -15.69 12.74
N SER A 22 -1.86 -14.80 13.47
CA SER A 22 -3.06 -15.17 14.22
C SER A 22 -4.26 -15.31 13.28
N GLY A 23 -4.84 -16.50 13.23
CA GLY A 23 -5.89 -17.02 12.34
C GLY A 23 -6.70 -16.02 11.48
N LYS A 24 -7.39 -15.06 12.10
CA LYS A 24 -8.24 -14.10 11.36
C LYS A 24 -7.43 -13.07 10.56
N LYS A 25 -6.32 -12.56 11.10
CA LYS A 25 -5.47 -11.59 10.39
C LYS A 25 -4.78 -12.23 9.18
N ALA A 26 -4.24 -13.43 9.35
CA ALA A 26 -3.65 -14.19 8.25
C ALA A 26 -4.68 -14.46 7.13
N GLN A 27 -5.93 -14.74 7.48
CA GLN A 27 -6.99 -14.94 6.50
C GLN A 27 -7.28 -13.66 5.71
N VAL A 28 -7.35 -12.50 6.37
CA VAL A 28 -7.56 -11.20 5.69
C VAL A 28 -6.44 -10.91 4.71
N ILE A 29 -5.18 -11.03 5.16
CA ILE A 29 -4.00 -10.83 4.31
C ILE A 29 -4.02 -11.77 3.11
N ASN A 30 -4.19 -13.07 3.34
CA ASN A 30 -4.21 -14.07 2.27
C ASN A 30 -5.34 -13.85 1.27
N THR A 31 -6.53 -13.44 1.76
CA THR A 31 -7.66 -13.13 0.87
C THR A 31 -7.36 -11.90 0.03
N PHE A 32 -6.80 -10.86 0.63
CA PHE A 32 -6.42 -9.64 -0.08
C PHE A 32 -5.37 -9.94 -1.18
N VAL A 33 -4.29 -10.64 -0.82
CA VAL A 33 -3.23 -10.99 -1.77
C VAL A 33 -3.78 -11.84 -2.93
N LYS A 34 -4.56 -12.89 -2.65
CA LYS A 34 -5.15 -13.72 -3.69
C LYS A 34 -6.11 -12.96 -4.62
N THR A 35 -6.78 -11.94 -4.09
CA THR A 35 -7.76 -11.14 -4.85
C THR A 35 -7.07 -10.15 -5.78
N TYR A 36 -6.06 -9.44 -5.28
CA TYR A 36 -5.46 -8.31 -5.98
C TYR A 36 -4.08 -8.60 -6.58
N PHE A 37 -3.39 -9.64 -6.08
CA PHE A 37 -2.04 -10.05 -6.49
C PHE A 37 -1.95 -11.57 -6.69
N PRO A 38 -2.81 -12.16 -7.55
CA PRO A 38 -2.99 -13.62 -7.66
C PRO A 38 -1.72 -14.39 -8.07
N ASP A 39 -0.80 -13.72 -8.75
CA ASP A 39 0.45 -14.31 -9.26
C ASP A 39 1.65 -14.13 -8.30
N THR A 40 1.38 -13.68 -7.07
CA THR A 40 2.41 -13.45 -6.05
C THR A 40 2.18 -14.27 -4.79
N GLU A 41 3.24 -14.38 -3.99
CA GLU A 41 3.22 -15.02 -2.67
C GLU A 41 3.74 -14.06 -1.60
N VAL A 42 3.27 -14.21 -0.37
CA VAL A 42 3.79 -13.47 0.79
C VAL A 42 5.15 -14.05 1.16
N ILE A 43 6.21 -13.26 1.06
CA ILE A 43 7.58 -13.64 1.43
C ILE A 43 8.01 -13.08 2.79
N ALA A 44 7.38 -12.01 3.25
CA ALA A 44 7.58 -11.46 4.59
C ALA A 44 6.28 -10.89 5.15
N ASN A 45 6.11 -11.01 6.45
CA ASN A 45 4.95 -10.51 7.17
C ASN A 45 5.42 -10.07 8.56
N ILE A 46 5.50 -8.77 8.78
CA ILE A 46 6.03 -8.14 9.99
C ILE A 46 4.88 -7.50 10.74
N LYS A 47 4.82 -7.77 12.04
CA LYS A 47 3.85 -7.13 12.93
C LYS A 47 4.48 -5.90 13.57
N ASP A 48 3.82 -4.75 13.46
CA ASP A 48 4.14 -3.53 14.20
C ASP A 48 2.92 -3.09 15.05
N GLY A 49 2.99 -3.37 16.34
CA GLY A 49 1.87 -3.09 17.25
C GLY A 49 0.59 -3.88 16.87
N LEU A 50 -0.42 -3.19 16.38
CA LEU A 50 -1.66 -3.77 15.86
C LEU A 50 -1.63 -3.98 14.35
N ASP A 51 -0.71 -3.30 13.65
CA ASP A 51 -0.56 -3.24 12.22
C ASP A 51 0.26 -4.41 11.66
N CYS A 52 0.21 -4.59 10.37
CA CYS A 52 0.93 -5.64 9.67
C CYS A 52 1.51 -5.10 8.36
N ASP A 53 2.82 -5.27 8.17
CA ASP A 53 3.50 -4.99 6.91
C ASP A 53 3.79 -6.29 6.17
N VAL A 54 3.36 -6.38 4.94
CA VAL A 54 3.49 -7.57 4.10
C VAL A 54 4.34 -7.24 2.88
N THR A 55 5.30 -8.12 2.57
CA THR A 55 6.08 -8.06 1.33
C THR A 55 5.75 -9.27 0.46
N LEU A 56 5.45 -9.02 -0.81
CA LEU A 56 5.16 -10.06 -1.79
C LEU A 56 6.41 -10.51 -2.55
N SER A 57 6.33 -11.61 -3.27
CA SER A 57 7.44 -12.20 -4.02
C SER A 57 7.96 -11.31 -5.17
N ASP A 58 7.15 -10.35 -5.64
CA ASP A 58 7.55 -9.32 -6.60
C ASP A 58 8.06 -8.03 -5.94
N TYR A 59 8.25 -8.06 -4.61
CA TYR A 59 8.65 -6.92 -3.76
C TYR A 59 7.59 -5.83 -3.58
N THR A 60 6.35 -6.04 -4.01
CA THR A 60 5.24 -5.18 -3.60
C THR A 60 5.12 -5.19 -2.08
N GLN A 61 4.95 -4.02 -1.49
CA GLN A 61 4.74 -3.83 -0.06
C GLN A 61 3.30 -3.43 0.20
N ILE A 62 2.69 -4.03 1.21
CA ILE A 62 1.30 -3.78 1.58
C ILE A 62 1.24 -3.52 3.08
N GLY A 63 0.76 -2.33 3.47
CA GLY A 63 0.43 -1.98 4.84
C GLY A 63 -1.00 -2.38 5.18
N PHE A 64 -1.20 -2.85 6.39
CA PHE A 64 -2.49 -3.12 6.97
C PHE A 64 -2.60 -2.48 8.35
N ASP A 65 -3.57 -1.58 8.50
CA ASP A 65 -3.91 -0.95 9.77
C ASP A 65 -4.82 -1.88 10.61
N GLY A 66 -4.43 -2.10 11.84
CA GLY A 66 -5.11 -2.97 12.77
C GLY A 66 -5.77 -2.22 13.92
N ASN A 67 -6.87 -2.74 14.45
CA ASN A 67 -7.50 -2.16 15.63
C ASN A 67 -7.56 -3.14 16.80
N LEU A 68 -7.93 -2.62 17.99
CA LEU A 68 -8.03 -3.37 19.24
C LEU A 68 -9.05 -4.52 19.20
N PHE A 69 -9.99 -4.49 18.24
CA PHE A 69 -11.01 -5.54 18.05
C PHE A 69 -10.54 -6.63 17.08
N GLY A 70 -9.27 -6.58 16.64
CA GLY A 70 -8.67 -7.56 15.73
C GLY A 70 -9.09 -7.39 14.26
N LYS A 71 -9.72 -6.27 13.90
CA LYS A 71 -9.98 -5.90 12.50
C LYS A 71 -8.67 -5.48 11.85
N LEU A 72 -8.49 -5.87 10.61
CA LEU A 72 -7.35 -5.51 9.77
C LEU A 72 -7.88 -4.99 8.43
N GLU A 73 -7.45 -3.79 8.04
CA GLU A 73 -7.78 -3.18 6.75
C GLU A 73 -6.50 -2.73 6.07
N TRP A 74 -6.40 -2.88 4.75
CA TRP A 74 -5.26 -2.33 4.02
C TRP A 74 -5.30 -0.79 4.06
N ASP A 75 -4.16 -0.17 4.19
CA ASP A 75 -3.98 1.28 4.21
C ASP A 75 -2.93 1.77 3.21
N GLU A 76 -1.97 0.91 2.82
CA GLU A 76 -0.96 1.25 1.83
C GLU A 76 -0.69 0.07 0.87
N VAL A 77 -0.47 0.39 -0.41
CA VAL A 77 0.09 -0.51 -1.43
C VAL A 77 1.19 0.22 -2.17
N ASP A 78 2.41 -0.30 -2.10
CA ASP A 78 3.60 0.27 -2.74
C ASP A 78 4.23 -0.74 -3.72
N CYS A 79 4.11 -0.45 -5.02
CA CYS A 79 4.66 -1.25 -6.12
C CYS A 79 5.97 -0.68 -6.69
N ARG A 80 6.53 0.39 -6.11
CA ARG A 80 7.71 1.09 -6.64
C ARG A 80 9.00 0.25 -6.61
N HIS A 81 9.06 -0.73 -5.72
CA HIS A 81 10.24 -1.57 -5.52
C HIS A 81 10.24 -2.84 -6.38
N THR A 82 9.26 -2.99 -7.25
CA THR A 82 9.17 -4.14 -8.14
C THR A 82 10.09 -3.97 -9.34
N SER A 83 10.80 -5.03 -9.72
CA SER A 83 11.63 -5.04 -10.93
C SER A 83 10.81 -5.08 -12.23
N LEU A 84 9.50 -5.20 -12.14
CA LEU A 84 8.59 -5.49 -13.25
C LEU A 84 7.67 -4.32 -13.64
N SER A 85 7.94 -3.08 -13.21
CA SER A 85 7.06 -1.91 -13.48
C SER A 85 5.59 -2.19 -13.11
N THR A 86 5.39 -2.85 -11.99
CA THR A 86 4.04 -3.18 -11.50
C THR A 86 3.34 -1.93 -11.04
N THR A 87 2.06 -1.84 -11.35
CA THR A 87 1.19 -0.74 -10.95
C THR A 87 0.23 -1.22 -9.88
N VAL A 88 -0.27 -0.29 -9.08
CA VAL A 88 -1.35 -0.58 -8.13
C VAL A 88 -2.54 -1.16 -8.90
N PRO A 89 -3.13 -2.28 -8.46
CA PRO A 89 -4.32 -2.84 -9.09
C PRO A 89 -5.45 -1.82 -9.18
N ALA A 90 -6.03 -1.64 -10.36
CA ALA A 90 -7.07 -0.64 -10.61
C ALA A 90 -8.28 -0.76 -9.67
N ALA A 91 -8.59 -1.97 -9.20
CA ALA A 91 -9.67 -2.23 -8.26
C ALA A 91 -9.44 -1.64 -6.85
N LEU A 92 -8.20 -1.28 -6.52
CA LEU A 92 -7.85 -0.61 -5.25
C LEU A 92 -7.90 0.92 -5.35
N VAL A 93 -7.97 1.46 -6.56
CA VAL A 93 -7.96 2.91 -6.82
C VAL A 93 -9.38 3.41 -6.95
N PRO A 94 -9.81 4.40 -6.16
CA PRO A 94 -11.11 5.06 -6.35
C PRO A 94 -11.26 5.61 -7.78
N THR A 95 -12.46 5.50 -8.33
CA THR A 95 -12.76 5.96 -9.70
C THR A 95 -12.44 7.43 -9.90
N GLU A 96 -12.70 8.26 -8.90
CA GLU A 96 -12.41 9.70 -8.91
C GLU A 96 -10.93 10.00 -9.08
N ILE A 97 -10.07 9.25 -8.37
CA ILE A 97 -8.60 9.35 -8.47
C ILE A 97 -8.15 8.87 -9.85
N SER A 98 -8.63 7.71 -10.30
CA SER A 98 -8.32 7.19 -11.64
C SER A 98 -8.69 8.18 -12.75
N ASN A 99 -9.87 8.79 -12.67
CA ASN A 99 -10.33 9.79 -13.63
C ASN A 99 -9.47 11.05 -13.61
N TYR A 100 -9.05 11.50 -12.41
CA TYR A 100 -8.16 12.64 -12.28
C TYR A 100 -6.80 12.36 -12.94
N VAL A 101 -6.16 11.24 -12.61
CA VAL A 101 -4.86 10.85 -13.18
C VAL A 101 -4.94 10.73 -14.70
N ASN A 102 -5.95 10.03 -15.24
CA ASN A 102 -6.12 9.87 -16.68
C ASN A 102 -6.30 11.21 -17.43
N ARG A 103 -7.00 12.16 -16.80
CA ARG A 103 -7.26 13.47 -17.41
C ARG A 103 -6.04 14.38 -17.39
N ILE A 104 -5.29 14.41 -16.28
CA ILE A 104 -4.22 15.39 -16.03
C ILE A 104 -2.83 14.81 -16.34
N HIS A 105 -2.64 13.52 -16.06
CA HIS A 105 -1.34 12.85 -16.15
C HIS A 105 -1.32 11.69 -17.17
N GLY A 106 -2.31 11.57 -17.97
CA GLY A 106 -2.63 10.69 -19.10
C GLY A 106 -1.87 9.38 -19.29
N SER A 107 -0.54 9.42 -19.34
CA SER A 107 0.30 8.24 -19.58
C SER A 107 0.95 7.68 -18.31
N GLN A 108 0.71 8.30 -17.16
CA GLN A 108 1.33 7.87 -15.90
C GLN A 108 0.49 6.80 -15.21
N SER A 109 1.16 5.83 -14.61
CA SER A 109 0.53 4.79 -13.80
C SER A 109 0.65 5.14 -12.33
N ILE A 110 -0.30 4.69 -11.51
CA ILE A 110 -0.21 4.80 -10.06
C ILE A 110 0.66 3.64 -9.57
N THR A 111 1.78 3.96 -8.94
CA THR A 111 2.75 3.00 -8.42
C THR A 111 2.67 2.83 -6.91
N LYS A 112 2.09 3.80 -6.23
CA LYS A 112 1.79 3.75 -4.80
C LYS A 112 0.43 4.36 -4.52
N ILE A 113 -0.30 3.79 -3.58
CA ILE A 113 -1.52 4.35 -3.02
C ILE A 113 -1.54 4.13 -1.52
N ALA A 114 -1.89 5.16 -0.77
CA ALA A 114 -2.15 5.08 0.66
C ALA A 114 -3.44 5.79 1.01
N LYS A 115 -4.07 5.38 2.09
CA LYS A 115 -5.28 6.01 2.62
C LYS A 115 -5.23 6.10 4.13
N ASP A 116 -5.76 7.16 4.67
CA ASP A 116 -5.93 7.36 6.09
C ASP A 116 -7.28 8.05 6.41
N ASN A 117 -7.42 8.49 7.66
CA ASN A 117 -8.63 9.20 8.07
C ASN A 117 -8.77 10.63 7.50
N ARG A 118 -7.80 11.14 6.75
CA ARG A 118 -7.81 12.47 6.11
C ARG A 118 -8.13 12.39 4.62
N GLY A 119 -7.72 11.31 3.94
CA GLY A 119 -7.93 11.13 2.52
C GLY A 119 -7.03 10.07 1.90
N TRP A 120 -6.44 10.41 0.76
CA TRP A 120 -5.66 9.51 -0.08
C TRP A 120 -4.38 10.17 -0.55
N ASP A 121 -3.29 9.39 -0.59
CA ASP A 121 -2.03 9.78 -1.18
C ASP A 121 -1.71 8.82 -2.31
N ILE A 122 -1.28 9.32 -3.45
CA ILE A 122 -0.80 8.50 -4.57
C ILE A 122 0.57 8.98 -5.04
N GLU A 123 1.35 8.05 -5.58
CA GLU A 123 2.55 8.37 -6.35
C GLU A 123 2.43 7.78 -7.75
N LEU A 124 2.81 8.57 -8.73
CA LEU A 124 2.80 8.19 -10.14
C LEU A 124 4.15 7.63 -10.59
N SER A 125 4.16 6.94 -11.73
CA SER A 125 5.37 6.31 -12.29
C SER A 125 6.49 7.28 -12.65
N ASN A 126 6.21 8.58 -12.75
CA ASN A 126 7.21 9.64 -12.93
C ASN A 126 7.67 10.30 -11.62
N GLY A 127 7.23 9.79 -10.46
CA GLY A 127 7.60 10.29 -9.13
C GLY A 127 6.73 11.42 -8.60
N VAL A 128 5.72 11.86 -9.34
CA VAL A 128 4.77 12.89 -8.88
C VAL A 128 3.93 12.33 -7.73
N GLU A 129 3.85 13.06 -6.63
CA GLU A 129 3.00 12.74 -5.48
C GLU A 129 1.78 13.66 -5.46
N ILE A 130 0.58 13.10 -5.19
CA ILE A 130 -0.68 13.83 -5.16
C ILE A 130 -1.48 13.41 -3.94
N GLU A 131 -1.85 14.39 -3.11
CA GLU A 131 -2.71 14.18 -1.96
C GLU A 131 -4.16 14.60 -2.27
N PHE A 132 -5.12 13.77 -1.86
CA PHE A 132 -6.55 14.03 -1.98
C PHE A 132 -7.22 14.01 -0.61
N ASP A 133 -8.19 14.90 -0.41
CA ASP A 133 -9.08 14.82 0.75
C ASP A 133 -10.10 13.67 0.60
N LYS A 134 -10.94 13.44 1.62
CA LYS A 134 -12.00 12.40 1.60
C LYS A 134 -13.06 12.60 0.52
N ARG A 135 -13.13 13.78 -0.08
CA ARG A 135 -14.05 14.13 -1.17
C ARG A 135 -13.37 14.08 -2.53
N PHE A 136 -12.12 13.57 -2.56
CA PHE A 136 -11.29 13.46 -3.76
C PHE A 136 -10.89 14.83 -4.38
N ASN A 137 -10.87 15.89 -3.58
CA ASN A 137 -10.25 17.15 -4.00
C ASN A 137 -8.74 17.07 -3.78
N VAL A 138 -7.96 17.51 -4.75
CA VAL A 138 -6.50 17.63 -4.60
C VAL A 138 -6.20 18.71 -3.56
N ILE A 139 -5.38 18.38 -2.56
CA ILE A 139 -4.97 19.29 -1.47
C ILE A 139 -3.48 19.57 -1.46
N ASP A 140 -2.66 18.69 -2.05
CA ASP A 140 -1.24 18.91 -2.23
C ASP A 140 -0.73 18.21 -3.49
N PHE A 141 0.36 18.74 -4.05
CA PHE A 141 0.97 18.22 -5.27
C PHE A 141 2.48 18.52 -5.22
N ASP A 142 3.30 17.46 -5.28
CA ASP A 142 4.76 17.56 -5.32
C ASP A 142 5.30 16.91 -6.61
N ASP A 143 6.19 17.66 -7.34
CA ASP A 143 6.87 17.24 -8.58
C ASP A 143 8.25 16.61 -8.28
#